data_1b720adc255fa3459bb978171ab5de99
#
_entry.id   1b720adc255fa3459bb978171ab5de99
#
_cell.length_a   1.000
_cell.length_b   1.000
_cell.length_c   1.000
_cell.angle_alpha   90.00
_cell.angle_beta   90.00
_cell.angle_gamma   90.00
#
_symmetry.space_group_name_H-M   'P 1'
#
loop_
_entity.id
_entity.type
_entity.pdbx_description
1 polymer ?
#
loop_
_entity_poly.entity_id
_entity_poly.type
_entity_poly.pdbx_seq_one_letter_code
_entity_poly.pdbx_strand_id
1 'polypeptide(L)' 'MSTIMPKGENIRRAVKWISEEKQDAPDTNLKKLVQDASLKFNLTPREQEHLMNFYKDHT' A
#
# COMPACT_ATOMS: atom_id res chain seq x y z
N MET A 1 -23.43 11.74 1.26
CA MET A 1 -22.98 11.47 1.06
C MET A 1 -22.47 10.36 1.07
N SER A 2 -22.06 10.01 0.48
CA SER A 2 -21.66 8.97 0.41
C SER A 2 -20.65 8.67 1.06
N THR A 3 -20.71 8.36 2.00
CA THR A 3 -19.72 8.12 2.69
C THR A 3 -19.24 6.82 2.50
N ILE A 4 -19.66 6.09 1.60
CA ILE A 4 -19.15 4.83 1.43
C ILE A 4 -17.82 4.91 0.88
N MET A 5 -16.85 4.42 1.58
CA MET A 5 -15.54 4.38 1.10
C MET A 5 -15.43 3.26 0.14
N PRO A 6 -14.99 3.47 -1.06
CA PRO A 6 -14.76 2.38 -1.99
C PRO A 6 -13.76 1.42 -1.39
N LYS A 7 -13.88 0.17 -1.73
CA LYS A 7 -12.99 -0.79 -1.18
C LYS A 7 -11.55 -0.50 -1.46
N GLY A 8 -11.22 0.19 -2.47
CA GLY A 8 -9.83 0.47 -2.78
C GLY A 8 -9.28 1.72 -2.16
N GLU A 9 -10.06 2.40 -1.33
CA GLU A 9 -9.61 3.68 -0.79
C GLU A 9 -8.35 3.54 0.05
N ASN A 10 -8.34 2.61 0.96
CA ASN A 10 -7.16 2.42 1.81
C ASN A 10 -5.97 1.93 1.00
N ILE A 11 -6.22 1.08 0.03
CA ILE A 11 -5.16 0.61 -0.84
C ILE A 11 -4.58 1.77 -1.63
N ARG A 12 -5.42 2.66 -2.14
CA ARG A 12 -4.93 3.79 -2.92
C ARG A 12 -4.05 4.69 -2.07
N ARG A 13 -4.45 4.93 -0.83
CA ARG A 13 -3.64 5.74 0.07
C ARG A 13 -2.31 5.06 0.37
N ALA A 14 -2.35 3.74 0.55
CA ALA A 14 -1.14 3.00 0.82
C ALA A 14 -0.20 3.05 -0.37
N VAL A 15 -0.74 2.92 -1.57
CA VAL A 15 0.10 2.97 -2.78
C VAL A 15 0.79 4.33 -2.88
N LYS A 16 0.05 5.39 -2.63
CA LYS A 16 0.62 6.72 -2.70
C LYS A 16 1.73 6.89 -1.66
N TRP A 17 1.46 6.43 -0.45
CA TRP A 17 2.44 6.53 0.63
C TRP A 17 3.70 5.72 0.31
N ILE A 18 3.53 4.51 -0.18
CA ILE A 18 4.66 3.65 -0.51
C ILE A 18 5.48 4.28 -1.63
N SER A 19 4.81 4.86 -2.62
CA SER A 19 5.52 5.50 -3.71
C SER A 19 6.37 6.66 -3.21
N GLU A 20 5.83 7.45 -2.31
CA GLU A 20 6.58 8.56 -1.75
C GLU A 20 7.77 8.09 -0.93
N GLU A 21 7.57 7.03 -0.16
CA GLU A 21 8.66 6.48 0.64
C GLU A 21 9.77 5.93 -0.23
N LYS A 22 9.40 5.30 -1.33
CA LYS A 22 10.41 4.74 -2.22
C LYS A 22 11.18 5.85 -2.93
N GLN A 23 10.58 6.97 -3.17
CA GLN A 23 11.30 8.08 -3.76
C GLN A 23 12.32 8.64 -2.78
N ASP A 24 11.93 8.69 -1.50
CA ASP A 24 12.86 9.18 -0.49
C ASP A 24 13.95 8.18 -0.19
N ALA A 25 13.64 6.93 -0.15
CA ALA A 25 14.58 5.88 0.22
C ALA A 25 14.41 4.70 -0.73
N PRO A 26 14.98 4.79 -1.92
CA PRO A 26 14.81 3.71 -2.91
C PRO A 26 15.32 2.36 -2.46
N ASP A 27 16.24 2.37 -1.49
CA ASP A 27 16.80 1.12 -1.01
C ASP A 27 15.90 0.41 -0.01
N THR A 28 14.81 1.02 0.40
CA THR A 28 13.96 0.40 1.40
C THR A 28 13.31 -0.85 0.84
N ASN A 29 13.24 -1.87 1.67
CA ASN A 29 12.62 -3.12 1.25
C ASN A 29 11.14 -2.91 1.01
N LEU A 30 10.67 -3.29 -0.17
CA LEU A 30 9.27 -3.11 -0.52
C LEU A 30 8.35 -3.88 0.41
N LYS A 31 8.77 -5.08 0.80
CA LYS A 31 7.95 -5.88 1.69
C LYS A 31 7.71 -5.15 3.00
N LYS A 32 8.75 -4.50 3.51
CA LYS A 32 8.61 -3.75 4.75
C LYS A 32 7.67 -2.57 4.56
N LEU A 33 7.77 -1.89 3.43
CA LEU A 33 6.89 -0.76 3.16
C LEU A 33 5.43 -1.20 3.11
N VAL A 34 5.16 -2.33 2.49
CA VAL A 34 3.81 -2.84 2.41
C VAL A 34 3.29 -3.19 3.79
N GLN A 35 4.13 -3.80 4.63
CA GLN A 35 3.72 -4.13 5.98
C GLN A 35 3.43 -2.86 6.78
N ASP A 36 4.28 -1.88 6.67
CA ASP A 36 4.08 -0.62 7.38
C ASP A 36 2.81 0.07 6.90
N ALA A 37 2.57 0.05 5.60
CA ALA A 37 1.37 0.66 5.06
C ALA A 37 0.12 -0.06 5.53
N SER A 38 0.20 -1.38 5.65
CA SER A 38 -0.93 -2.15 6.13
C SER A 38 -1.33 -1.70 7.52
N LEU A 39 -0.36 -1.49 8.38
CA LEU A 39 -0.63 -1.04 9.72
C LEU A 39 -1.08 0.42 9.74
N LYS A 40 -0.44 1.25 8.93
CA LYS A 40 -0.73 2.65 8.92
C LYS A 40 -2.14 2.94 8.39
N PHE A 41 -2.55 2.23 7.36
CA PHE A 41 -3.83 2.45 6.73
C PHE A 41 -4.85 1.36 7.04
N ASN A 42 -4.53 0.51 7.99
CA ASN A 42 -5.46 -0.52 8.47
C ASN A 42 -5.95 -1.41 7.33
N LEU A 43 -5.03 -1.90 6.54
CA LEU A 43 -5.39 -2.77 5.44
C LEU A 43 -5.69 -4.17 5.94
N THR A 44 -6.62 -4.84 5.25
CA THR A 44 -6.89 -6.23 5.57
C THR A 44 -5.79 -7.10 4.97
N PRO A 45 -5.66 -8.34 5.43
CA PRO A 45 -4.64 -9.23 4.85
C PRO A 45 -4.80 -9.40 3.35
N ARG A 46 -6.04 -9.40 2.86
CA ARG A 46 -6.27 -9.53 1.43
C ARG A 46 -5.77 -8.30 0.69
N GLU A 47 -5.99 -7.12 1.25
CA GLU A 47 -5.52 -5.90 0.63
C GLU A 47 -4.00 -5.84 0.65
N GLN A 48 -3.39 -6.30 1.73
CA GLN A 48 -1.95 -6.34 1.82
C GLN A 48 -1.37 -7.26 0.75
N GLU A 49 -1.97 -8.42 0.57
CA GLU A 49 -1.52 -9.35 -0.44
C GLU A 49 -1.68 -8.75 -1.83
N HIS A 50 -2.77 -8.04 -2.04
CA HIS A 50 -3.02 -7.38 -3.31
C HIS A 50 -1.92 -6.36 -3.62
N LEU A 51 -1.51 -5.61 -2.63
CA LEU A 51 -0.43 -4.65 -2.81
C LEU A 51 0.89 -5.33 -3.14
N MET A 52 1.18 -6.41 -2.45
CA MET A 52 2.40 -7.14 -2.71
C MET A 52 2.44 -7.64 -4.15
N ASN A 53 1.32 -8.18 -4.63
CA ASN A 53 1.25 -8.66 -5.99
C ASN A 53 1.37 -7.54 -7.00
N PHE A 54 0.78 -6.39 -6.69
CA PHE A 54 0.82 -5.25 -7.58
C PHE A 54 2.26 -4.81 -7.79
N TYR A 55 3.01 -4.65 -6.73
CA TYR A 55 4.38 -4.20 -6.85
C TYR A 55 5.30 -5.29 -7.41
N LYS A 56 4.99 -6.53 -7.10
CA LYS A 56 5.78 -7.62 -7.61
C LYS A 56 5.68 -7.68 -9.12
N ASP A 57 4.50 -7.43 -9.66
CA ASP A 57 4.32 -7.47 -11.09
C ASP A 57 4.99 -6.29 -11.78
N HIS A 58 5.14 -5.18 -11.08
CA HIS A 58 5.68 -3.97 -11.68
C HIS A 58 7.19 -3.84 -11.50
N THR A 59 7.80 -4.75 -10.81
CA THR A 59 9.25 -4.74 -10.73
C THR A 59 9.82 -5.85 -11.59
#